data_d9ee6a42241e202412fc979f7e06e584
#
_entry.id   d9ee6a42241e202412fc979f7e06e584
#
_cell.length_a   1.000
_cell.length_b   1.000
_cell.length_c   1.000
_cell.angle_alpha   90.00
_cell.angle_beta   90.00
_cell.angle_gamma   90.00
#
_symmetry.space_group_name_H-M   'P 1'
#
loop_
_entity.id
_entity.type
_entity.pdbx_description
1 polymer ?
#
loop_
_entity_poly.entity_id
_entity_poly.type
_entity_poly.pdbx_seq_one_letter_code
_entity_poly.pdbx_strand_id
1 'polypeptide(L)'
;MSNLTETGNLTDRTFTRRATPDILPLLEGEKVYDLGIALSGGGARGFAHAGALKALEEAGYRPDVIAGVSAGSVAGVLYAAGVAPDEILRLFTELKFTDLCTLSLRGGEGIFSLEKFKKFIEVNTGVDLIEQLKIPIFIGATDIDRGEPAEFHSGPIGDRVAASCSIPIVFNPVNIDGTHYVDGGVLRNLPAWIIRNRCRKLIGINCSPLTGFSYKKSIFDIAMRTYNLMAKSNQYDDMKLCDHVIITPELSGYKVFNLKDINKVFLSGYAAAHRAIKDWESR
;
A
#
# COMPACT_ATOMS: atom_id res chain seq x y z
N MET A 1 -5.96 -13.38 -55.49
CA MET A 1 -4.56 -13.79 -55.48
C MET A 1 -3.76 -12.76 -54.75
N SER A 2 -3.19 -13.23 -53.64
CA SER A 2 -1.89 -12.88 -53.01
C SER A 2 -1.83 -11.51 -52.32
N ASN A 3 -1.34 -11.31 -51.16
CA ASN A 3 -0.46 -12.10 -50.29
C ASN A 3 -0.69 -11.69 -48.84
N LEU A 4 -0.98 -12.65 -48.02
CA LEU A 4 -0.74 -12.59 -46.59
C LEU A 4 0.63 -13.20 -46.36
N THR A 5 1.63 -12.42 -45.97
CA THR A 5 2.82 -12.90 -45.25
C THR A 5 3.55 -11.71 -44.64
N GLU A 6 3.25 -11.40 -43.40
CA GLU A 6 4.25 -10.88 -42.46
C GLU A 6 4.00 -11.55 -41.12
N THR A 7 4.59 -12.74 -40.98
CA THR A 7 4.83 -13.38 -39.70
C THR A 7 6.02 -12.63 -39.07
N GLY A 8 5.71 -11.57 -38.34
CA GLY A 8 6.68 -10.91 -37.48
C GLY A 8 7.14 -11.89 -36.38
N ASN A 9 8.41 -12.20 -36.39
CA ASN A 9 9.10 -13.08 -35.48
C ASN A 9 8.94 -12.60 -34.03
N LEU A 10 8.12 -13.29 -33.24
CA LEU A 10 7.87 -13.04 -31.80
C LEU A 10 9.03 -13.54 -30.89
N THR A 11 10.18 -13.88 -31.45
CA THR A 11 11.25 -14.57 -30.72
C THR A 11 12.36 -13.67 -30.20
N ASP A 12 12.28 -12.34 -30.32
CA ASP A 12 13.38 -11.47 -29.91
C ASP A 12 12.98 -10.34 -28.93
N ARG A 13 11.95 -10.60 -28.12
CA ARG A 13 11.81 -9.89 -26.84
C ARG A 13 12.41 -10.77 -25.76
N THR A 14 13.74 -10.76 -25.67
CA THR A 14 14.40 -11.12 -24.44
C THR A 14 13.76 -10.27 -23.35
N PHE A 15 12.93 -10.90 -22.51
CA PHE A 15 12.65 -10.40 -21.18
C PHE A 15 14.00 -10.40 -20.47
N THR A 16 14.79 -9.38 -20.73
CA THR A 16 15.83 -9.02 -19.79
C THR A 16 15.07 -8.76 -18.50
N ARG A 17 15.15 -9.72 -17.56
CA ARG A 17 14.92 -9.47 -16.17
C ARG A 17 15.70 -8.19 -15.90
N ARG A 18 15.04 -7.00 -15.94
CA ARG A 18 15.65 -5.82 -15.37
C ARG A 18 15.98 -6.25 -13.97
N ALA A 19 17.26 -6.35 -13.69
CA ALA A 19 17.77 -6.50 -12.36
C ALA A 19 16.91 -5.55 -11.51
N THR A 20 16.46 -6.00 -10.34
CA THR A 20 16.00 -5.11 -9.27
C THR A 20 16.77 -3.83 -9.43
N PRO A 21 16.14 -2.65 -9.65
CA PRO A 21 16.88 -1.44 -9.92
C PRO A 21 18.03 -1.43 -8.95
N ASP A 22 19.24 -1.43 -9.45
CA ASP A 22 20.45 -1.50 -8.63
C ASP A 22 20.15 -0.54 -7.50
N ILE A 23 20.21 -1.04 -6.25
CA ILE A 23 19.98 -0.21 -5.07
C ILE A 23 20.95 0.92 -5.28
N LEU A 24 20.47 2.06 -5.76
CA LEU A 24 21.29 3.22 -6.08
C LEU A 24 22.12 3.43 -4.83
N PRO A 25 23.45 3.36 -4.90
CA PRO A 25 24.29 3.50 -3.71
C PRO A 25 23.78 4.75 -3.00
N LEU A 26 23.45 4.61 -1.71
CA LEU A 26 22.98 5.71 -0.89
C LEU A 26 23.98 6.85 -1.08
N LEU A 27 23.59 7.89 -1.82
CA LEU A 27 24.42 9.06 -2.02
C LEU A 27 24.65 9.63 -0.62
N GLU A 28 25.87 9.53 -0.12
CA GLU A 28 26.25 10.14 1.15
C GLU A 28 25.99 11.63 1.03
N GLY A 29 25.06 12.16 1.84
CA GLY A 29 24.72 13.58 1.88
C GLY A 29 23.27 13.95 1.58
N GLU A 30 22.47 13.10 0.95
CA GLU A 30 21.09 13.42 0.53
C GLU A 30 19.99 12.89 1.47
N LYS A 31 20.33 12.33 2.63
CA LYS A 31 19.33 11.85 3.60
C LYS A 31 18.71 13.02 4.36
N VAL A 32 17.56 13.44 3.86
CA VAL A 32 16.82 14.62 4.36
C VAL A 32 16.05 14.32 5.64
N TYR A 33 15.62 13.04 5.82
CA TYR A 33 14.76 12.61 6.93
C TYR A 33 15.53 11.71 7.90
N ASP A 34 15.35 11.91 9.20
CA ASP A 34 15.97 11.05 10.21
C ASP A 34 15.24 9.70 10.28
N LEU A 35 13.90 9.71 10.32
CA LEU A 35 13.08 8.50 10.39
C LEU A 35 12.01 8.45 9.28
N GLY A 36 12.06 7.41 8.45
CA GLY A 36 11.00 7.05 7.52
C GLY A 36 10.20 5.84 7.99
N ILE A 37 8.90 5.81 7.67
CA ILE A 37 8.05 4.63 7.87
C ILE A 37 7.42 4.20 6.55
N ALA A 38 7.62 2.93 6.16
CA ALA A 38 6.99 2.32 5.00
C ALA A 38 5.83 1.41 5.44
N LEU A 39 4.63 1.66 4.91
CA LEU A 39 3.38 1.00 5.26
C LEU A 39 2.89 0.13 4.09
N SER A 40 2.83 -1.18 4.28
CA SER A 40 2.43 -2.12 3.23
C SER A 40 0.94 -2.04 2.88
N GLY A 41 0.57 -2.55 1.71
CA GLY A 41 -0.81 -2.90 1.41
C GLY A 41 -1.34 -4.03 2.30
N GLY A 42 -2.67 -4.21 2.35
CA GLY A 42 -3.25 -5.28 3.17
C GLY A 42 -4.78 -5.28 3.29
N GLY A 43 -5.49 -4.34 2.67
CA GLY A 43 -6.93 -4.17 2.84
C GLY A 43 -7.32 -3.94 4.30
N ALA A 44 -8.36 -4.60 4.81
CA ALA A 44 -8.79 -4.45 6.21
C ALA A 44 -7.71 -4.83 7.25
N ARG A 45 -6.67 -5.59 6.86
CA ARG A 45 -5.53 -5.83 7.75
C ARG A 45 -4.69 -4.58 7.99
N GLY A 46 -4.87 -3.53 7.16
CA GLY A 46 -4.19 -2.24 7.30
C GLY A 46 -4.50 -1.48 8.59
N PHE A 47 -5.55 -1.83 9.33
CA PHE A 47 -5.77 -1.27 10.67
C PHE A 47 -4.64 -1.62 11.66
N ALA A 48 -3.85 -2.64 11.36
CA ALA A 48 -2.62 -2.92 12.11
C ALA A 48 -1.58 -1.79 11.97
N HIS A 49 -1.59 -1.02 10.88
CA HIS A 49 -0.71 0.14 10.74
C HIS A 49 -1.02 1.20 11.78
N ALA A 50 -2.31 1.51 12.01
CA ALA A 50 -2.70 2.48 13.04
C ALA A 50 -2.28 1.98 14.44
N GLY A 51 -2.47 0.69 14.75
CA GLY A 51 -2.00 0.12 16.01
C GLY A 51 -0.47 0.17 16.17
N ALA A 52 0.27 -0.15 15.10
CA ALA A 52 1.73 -0.09 15.11
C ALA A 52 2.25 1.35 15.23
N LEU A 53 1.64 2.31 14.51
CA LEU A 53 1.96 3.73 14.63
C LEU A 53 1.75 4.26 16.05
N LYS A 54 0.67 3.83 16.72
CA LYS A 54 0.42 4.16 18.14
C LYS A 54 1.57 3.68 19.04
N ALA A 55 1.97 2.42 18.92
CA ALA A 55 3.06 1.86 19.73
C ALA A 55 4.41 2.56 19.43
N LEU A 56 4.67 2.91 18.17
CA LEU A 56 5.86 3.66 17.79
C LEU A 56 5.86 5.07 18.41
N GLU A 57 4.74 5.80 18.35
CA GLU A 57 4.62 7.11 18.99
C GLU A 57 4.86 7.06 20.50
N GLU A 58 4.26 6.09 21.19
CA GLU A 58 4.42 5.89 22.63
C GLU A 58 5.88 5.60 23.03
N ALA A 59 6.64 4.95 22.12
CA ALA A 59 8.07 4.70 22.29
C ALA A 59 8.98 5.84 21.74
N GLY A 60 8.39 6.96 21.30
CA GLY A 60 9.13 8.12 20.80
C GLY A 60 9.57 8.05 19.33
N TYR A 61 9.18 7.01 18.59
CA TYR A 61 9.47 6.90 17.15
C TYR A 61 8.42 7.64 16.33
N ARG A 62 8.70 8.89 15.95
CA ARG A 62 7.82 9.71 15.12
C ARG A 62 8.43 9.86 13.72
N PRO A 63 7.70 9.52 12.65
CA PRO A 63 8.24 9.63 11.30
C PRO A 63 8.36 11.08 10.84
N ASP A 64 9.46 11.38 10.13
CA ASP A 64 9.63 12.62 9.37
C ASP A 64 9.09 12.49 7.95
N VAL A 65 8.94 11.25 7.46
CA VAL A 65 8.37 10.93 6.16
C VAL A 65 7.71 9.56 6.18
N ILE A 66 6.64 9.42 5.40
CA ILE A 66 5.90 8.16 5.28
C ILE A 66 5.89 7.73 3.80
N ALA A 67 5.92 6.42 3.56
CA ALA A 67 5.51 5.85 2.27
C ALA A 67 4.41 4.82 2.51
N GLY A 68 3.36 4.82 1.69
CA GLY A 68 2.21 3.92 1.85
C GLY A 68 1.73 3.32 0.54
N VAL A 69 1.29 2.06 0.58
CA VAL A 69 0.61 1.38 -0.53
C VAL A 69 -0.74 0.89 -0.05
N SER A 70 -1.81 1.07 -0.86
CA SER A 70 -3.14 0.55 -0.57
C SER A 70 -3.60 0.94 0.85
N ALA A 71 -3.96 0.00 1.71
CA ALA A 71 -4.32 0.26 3.10
C ALA A 71 -3.24 1.04 3.87
N GLY A 72 -1.96 0.87 3.52
CA GLY A 72 -0.86 1.66 4.08
C GLY A 72 -0.89 3.12 3.64
N SER A 73 -1.34 3.42 2.41
CA SER A 73 -1.54 4.80 1.96
C SER A 73 -2.68 5.47 2.73
N VAL A 74 -3.77 4.72 3.01
CA VAL A 74 -4.92 5.22 3.79
C VAL A 74 -4.51 5.57 5.22
N ALA A 75 -3.89 4.63 5.93
CA ALA A 75 -3.40 4.87 7.29
C ALA A 75 -2.36 6.00 7.31
N GLY A 76 -1.47 6.03 6.29
CA GLY A 76 -0.41 7.01 6.16
C GLY A 76 -0.92 8.44 5.95
N VAL A 77 -1.88 8.67 5.03
CA VAL A 77 -2.41 10.04 4.79
C VAL A 77 -3.20 10.56 5.97
N LEU A 78 -4.01 9.71 6.63
CA LEU A 78 -4.75 10.11 7.83
C LEU A 78 -3.78 10.47 8.96
N TYR A 79 -2.76 9.65 9.20
CA TYR A 79 -1.74 9.93 10.19
C TYR A 79 -0.92 11.18 9.84
N ALA A 80 -0.53 11.34 8.58
CA ALA A 80 0.20 12.51 8.10
C ALA A 80 -0.61 13.81 8.20
N ALA A 81 -1.93 13.73 8.13
CA ALA A 81 -2.84 14.85 8.41
C ALA A 81 -2.90 15.22 9.90
N GLY A 82 -2.44 14.33 10.79
CA GLY A 82 -2.46 14.50 12.24
C GLY A 82 -3.65 13.84 12.91
N VAL A 83 -4.33 12.90 12.22
CA VAL A 83 -5.38 12.07 12.83
C VAL A 83 -4.71 11.04 13.74
N ALA A 84 -5.10 11.03 15.02
CA ALA A 84 -4.52 10.10 15.99
C ALA A 84 -4.82 8.63 15.62
N PRO A 85 -3.93 7.66 15.92
CA PRO A 85 -4.12 6.27 15.56
C PRO A 85 -5.45 5.63 16.04
N ASP A 86 -5.89 5.95 17.24
CA ASP A 86 -7.18 5.49 17.76
C ASP A 86 -8.36 6.11 16.98
N GLU A 87 -8.22 7.34 16.52
CA GLU A 87 -9.22 8.00 15.69
C GLU A 87 -9.28 7.40 14.29
N ILE A 88 -8.13 7.03 13.71
CA ILE A 88 -8.09 6.29 12.43
C ILE A 88 -8.92 5.01 12.55
N LEU A 89 -8.78 4.25 13.65
CA LEU A 89 -9.61 3.07 13.89
C LEU A 89 -11.10 3.45 13.97
N ARG A 90 -11.44 4.50 14.74
CA ARG A 90 -12.82 4.94 14.99
C ARG A 90 -13.53 5.34 13.69
N LEU A 91 -12.85 6.03 12.77
CA LEU A 91 -13.38 6.46 11.48
C LEU A 91 -13.96 5.31 10.64
N PHE A 92 -13.46 4.09 10.83
CA PHE A 92 -13.90 2.92 10.06
C PHE A 92 -14.81 1.96 10.85
N THR A 93 -14.98 2.16 12.17
CA THR A 93 -15.72 1.22 13.02
C THR A 93 -17.20 1.13 12.63
N GLU A 94 -17.79 2.23 12.18
CA GLU A 94 -19.21 2.31 11.79
C GLU A 94 -19.43 2.20 10.29
N LEU A 95 -18.36 2.18 9.48
CA LEU A 95 -18.48 2.16 8.03
C LEU A 95 -18.78 0.76 7.49
N LYS A 96 -19.63 0.72 6.48
CA LYS A 96 -19.86 -0.44 5.63
C LYS A 96 -19.06 -0.27 4.34
N PHE A 97 -18.75 -1.37 3.68
CA PHE A 97 -18.08 -1.34 2.37
C PHE A 97 -18.82 -0.47 1.34
N THR A 98 -20.15 -0.48 1.37
CA THR A 98 -21.02 0.33 0.49
C THR A 98 -20.96 1.84 0.75
N ASP A 99 -20.44 2.26 1.89
CA ASP A 99 -20.26 3.67 2.22
C ASP A 99 -18.99 4.23 1.56
N LEU A 100 -18.04 3.35 1.24
CA LEU A 100 -16.77 3.69 0.62
C LEU A 100 -16.74 3.48 -0.91
N CYS A 101 -17.61 2.63 -1.45
CA CYS A 101 -17.63 2.36 -2.88
C CYS A 101 -19.04 2.19 -3.43
N THR A 102 -19.19 2.34 -4.74
CA THR A 102 -20.44 2.12 -5.47
C THR A 102 -20.24 1.10 -6.58
N LEU A 103 -21.29 0.35 -6.92
CA LEU A 103 -21.26 -0.55 -8.07
C LEU A 103 -20.98 0.25 -9.34
N SER A 104 -20.02 -0.18 -10.14
CA SER A 104 -19.71 0.43 -11.42
C SER A 104 -20.79 0.08 -12.43
N LEU A 105 -21.53 1.11 -12.92
CA LEU A 105 -22.60 0.93 -13.92
C LEU A 105 -22.07 0.93 -15.36
N ARG A 106 -20.83 1.35 -15.57
CA ARG A 106 -20.16 1.31 -16.87
C ARG A 106 -19.33 0.03 -16.92
N GLY A 107 -19.86 -0.98 -17.60
CA GLY A 107 -19.26 -2.31 -17.64
C GLY A 107 -17.84 -2.30 -18.20
N GLY A 108 -16.95 -3.09 -17.58
CA GLY A 108 -15.73 -3.57 -18.20
C GLY A 108 -14.43 -3.39 -17.45
N GLU A 109 -14.26 -2.38 -16.59
CA GLU A 109 -12.95 -2.09 -15.99
C GLU A 109 -12.80 -2.61 -14.54
N GLY A 110 -13.88 -2.66 -13.79
CA GLY A 110 -13.94 -3.15 -12.40
C GLY A 110 -15.37 -3.25 -11.90
N ILE A 111 -15.57 -3.96 -10.77
CA ILE A 111 -16.91 -4.15 -10.19
C ILE A 111 -17.39 -2.89 -9.46
N PHE A 112 -16.45 -2.16 -8.83
CA PHE A 112 -16.77 -1.01 -7.98
C PHE A 112 -15.96 0.24 -8.36
N SER A 113 -16.58 1.41 -8.13
CA SER A 113 -15.95 2.73 -8.20
C SER A 113 -15.59 3.23 -6.81
N LEU A 114 -14.45 3.93 -6.68
CA LEU A 114 -13.91 4.50 -5.46
C LEU A 114 -14.24 5.99 -5.27
N GLU A 115 -15.21 6.58 -5.99
CA GLU A 115 -15.51 8.02 -5.89
C GLU A 115 -15.93 8.45 -4.47
N LYS A 116 -16.74 7.62 -3.78
CA LYS A 116 -17.08 7.90 -2.37
C LYS A 116 -15.85 7.81 -1.45
N PHE A 117 -14.94 6.90 -1.76
CA PHE A 117 -13.71 6.73 -1.00
C PHE A 117 -12.77 7.92 -1.15
N LYS A 118 -12.63 8.49 -2.35
CA LYS A 118 -11.87 9.73 -2.58
C LYS A 118 -12.38 10.83 -1.66
N LYS A 119 -13.70 11.04 -1.66
CA LYS A 119 -14.33 12.07 -0.80
C LYS A 119 -14.15 11.79 0.69
N PHE A 120 -14.22 10.52 1.09
CA PHE A 120 -13.95 10.13 2.48
C PHE A 120 -12.52 10.51 2.90
N ILE A 121 -11.52 10.29 2.06
CA ILE A 121 -10.12 10.67 2.33
C ILE A 121 -9.99 12.20 2.47
N GLU A 122 -10.50 12.97 1.50
CA GLU A 122 -10.45 14.43 1.52
C GLU A 122 -11.07 15.02 2.79
N VAL A 123 -12.26 14.55 3.16
CA VAL A 123 -12.98 15.03 4.36
C VAL A 123 -12.22 14.72 5.64
N ASN A 124 -11.65 13.51 5.77
CA ASN A 124 -11.01 13.09 7.01
C ASN A 124 -9.55 13.53 7.14
N THR A 125 -8.89 13.88 6.05
CA THR A 125 -7.57 14.53 6.07
C THR A 125 -7.67 16.04 6.22
N GLY A 126 -8.79 16.62 5.80
CA GLY A 126 -9.03 18.07 5.82
C GLY A 126 -8.18 18.85 4.80
N VAL A 127 -7.60 18.16 3.80
CA VAL A 127 -6.80 18.76 2.73
C VAL A 127 -7.19 18.16 1.38
N ASP A 128 -7.00 18.94 0.32
CA ASP A 128 -7.28 18.50 -1.05
C ASP A 128 -6.03 17.92 -1.76
N LEU A 129 -4.84 18.34 -1.34
CA LEU A 129 -3.57 18.00 -1.97
C LEU A 129 -2.63 17.31 -0.97
N ILE A 130 -1.84 16.33 -1.47
CA ILE A 130 -0.87 15.57 -0.66
C ILE A 130 0.16 16.49 0.01
N GLU A 131 0.66 17.47 -0.70
CA GLU A 131 1.68 18.42 -0.24
C GLU A 131 1.21 19.37 0.87
N GLN A 132 -0.07 19.36 1.20
CA GLN A 132 -0.65 20.11 2.33
C GLN A 132 -0.61 19.33 3.65
N LEU A 133 -0.25 18.05 3.62
CA LEU A 133 -0.16 17.22 4.81
C LEU A 133 0.99 17.67 5.73
N LYS A 134 0.82 17.45 7.04
CA LYS A 134 1.81 17.86 8.06
C LYS A 134 3.11 17.06 7.99
N ILE A 135 3.03 15.79 7.58
CA ILE A 135 4.17 14.90 7.37
C ILE A 135 4.22 14.59 5.89
N PRO A 136 5.35 14.78 5.20
CA PRO A 136 5.52 14.37 3.82
C PRO A 136 5.19 12.89 3.62
N ILE A 137 4.39 12.60 2.60
CA ILE A 137 4.02 11.21 2.27
C ILE A 137 4.22 10.92 0.79
N PHE A 138 4.66 9.71 0.52
CA PHE A 138 4.77 9.12 -0.80
C PHE A 138 3.77 7.96 -0.92
N ILE A 139 2.94 7.99 -1.94
CA ILE A 139 1.90 6.99 -2.20
C ILE A 139 2.32 6.13 -3.37
N GLY A 140 2.54 4.83 -3.13
CA GLY A 140 2.89 3.87 -4.17
C GLY A 140 1.66 3.32 -4.89
N ALA A 141 1.75 3.22 -6.22
CA ALA A 141 0.75 2.61 -7.09
C ALA A 141 1.45 1.77 -8.17
N THR A 142 0.68 1.19 -9.07
CA THR A 142 1.19 0.51 -10.27
C THR A 142 0.62 1.19 -11.50
N ASP A 143 1.48 1.71 -12.38
CA ASP A 143 1.14 2.12 -13.74
C ASP A 143 0.88 0.84 -14.55
N ILE A 144 -0.41 0.55 -14.83
CA ILE A 144 -0.78 -0.68 -15.53
C ILE A 144 -0.53 -0.58 -17.04
N ASP A 145 -0.49 0.62 -17.59
CA ASP A 145 -0.25 0.84 -19.03
C ASP A 145 1.21 0.55 -19.38
N ARG A 146 2.16 0.91 -18.48
CA ARG A 146 3.60 0.67 -18.66
C ARG A 146 4.11 -0.58 -17.96
N GLY A 147 3.37 -1.11 -16.98
CA GLY A 147 3.80 -2.23 -16.15
C GLY A 147 4.93 -1.86 -15.19
N GLU A 148 4.92 -0.63 -14.66
CA GLU A 148 5.96 -0.08 -13.80
C GLU A 148 5.40 0.37 -12.44
N PRO A 149 6.21 0.29 -11.35
CA PRO A 149 5.84 0.93 -10.09
C PRO A 149 5.79 2.44 -10.27
N ALA A 150 4.81 3.07 -9.64
CA ALA A 150 4.63 4.52 -9.64
C ALA A 150 4.58 5.07 -8.21
N GLU A 151 4.99 6.33 -8.04
CA GLU A 151 4.89 7.05 -6.77
C GLU A 151 4.23 8.40 -6.96
N PHE A 152 3.46 8.83 -5.98
CA PHE A 152 2.87 10.16 -5.89
C PHE A 152 3.27 10.83 -4.58
N HIS A 153 3.70 12.08 -4.65
CA HIS A 153 4.02 12.92 -3.49
C HIS A 153 3.38 14.31 -3.59
N SER A 154 2.54 14.51 -4.61
CA SER A 154 1.79 15.75 -4.85
C SER A 154 0.50 15.50 -5.62
N GLY A 155 -0.36 16.52 -5.63
CA GLY A 155 -1.63 16.51 -6.36
C GLY A 155 -2.82 16.02 -5.53
N PRO A 156 -4.01 15.85 -6.17
CA PRO A 156 -5.26 15.51 -5.48
C PRO A 156 -5.15 14.25 -4.64
N ILE A 157 -5.33 14.39 -3.31
CA ILE A 157 -5.10 13.30 -2.36
C ILE A 157 -6.06 12.13 -2.57
N GLY A 158 -7.33 12.43 -2.85
CA GLY A 158 -8.37 11.41 -3.10
C GLY A 158 -8.01 10.52 -4.28
N ASP A 159 -7.59 11.12 -5.40
CA ASP A 159 -7.22 10.37 -6.62
C ASP A 159 -5.99 9.49 -6.40
N ARG A 160 -4.96 10.01 -5.74
CA ARG A 160 -3.69 9.28 -5.52
C ARG A 160 -3.88 8.10 -4.57
N VAL A 161 -4.65 8.29 -3.49
CA VAL A 161 -4.99 7.20 -2.56
C VAL A 161 -5.91 6.17 -3.24
N ALA A 162 -6.89 6.61 -4.04
CA ALA A 162 -7.74 5.70 -4.80
C ALA A 162 -6.94 4.88 -5.82
N ALA A 163 -5.99 5.47 -6.54
CA ALA A 163 -5.08 4.75 -7.44
C ALA A 163 -4.31 3.65 -6.70
N SER A 164 -3.75 4.00 -5.53
CA SER A 164 -3.03 3.06 -4.67
C SER A 164 -3.91 1.92 -4.13
N CYS A 165 -5.23 2.13 -4.02
CA CYS A 165 -6.19 1.17 -3.48
C CYS A 165 -7.00 0.41 -4.56
N SER A 166 -6.79 0.69 -5.85
CA SER A 166 -7.55 0.10 -6.95
C SER A 166 -7.09 -1.33 -7.25
N ILE A 167 -7.48 -2.28 -6.37
CA ILE A 167 -7.22 -3.71 -6.56
C ILE A 167 -7.86 -4.15 -7.88
N PRO A 168 -7.06 -4.73 -8.83
CA PRO A 168 -7.57 -5.19 -10.12
C PRO A 168 -8.78 -6.11 -9.99
N ILE A 169 -9.73 -6.00 -10.92
CA ILE A 169 -11.02 -6.75 -10.95
C ILE A 169 -12.02 -6.21 -9.93
N VAL A 170 -11.59 -5.84 -8.73
CA VAL A 170 -12.50 -5.33 -7.68
C VAL A 170 -12.88 -3.89 -7.98
N PHE A 171 -11.89 -3.05 -8.21
CA PHE A 171 -12.08 -1.62 -8.47
C PHE A 171 -11.66 -1.23 -9.88
N ASN A 172 -12.29 -0.17 -10.41
CA ASN A 172 -11.84 0.42 -11.65
C ASN A 172 -10.41 0.96 -11.50
N PRO A 173 -9.54 0.84 -12.51
CA PRO A 173 -8.30 1.60 -12.57
C PRO A 173 -8.59 3.11 -12.46
N VAL A 174 -7.73 3.85 -11.81
CA VAL A 174 -7.85 5.32 -11.72
C VAL A 174 -7.05 5.94 -12.85
N ASN A 175 -7.72 6.73 -13.70
CA ASN A 175 -7.04 7.51 -14.75
C ASN A 175 -6.53 8.83 -14.15
N ILE A 176 -5.23 9.06 -14.28
CA ILE A 176 -4.57 10.29 -13.87
C ILE A 176 -3.74 10.77 -15.07
N ASP A 177 -4.12 11.90 -15.62
CA ASP A 177 -3.44 12.54 -16.75
C ASP A 177 -3.23 11.59 -17.96
N GLY A 178 -4.22 10.73 -18.23
CA GLY A 178 -4.22 9.79 -19.35
C GLY A 178 -3.53 8.45 -19.06
N THR A 179 -2.93 8.25 -17.90
CA THR A 179 -2.32 6.99 -17.45
C THR A 179 -3.25 6.28 -16.46
N HIS A 180 -3.38 4.95 -16.59
CA HIS A 180 -4.23 4.14 -15.71
C HIS A 180 -3.39 3.52 -14.59
N TYR A 181 -3.87 3.69 -13.36
CA TYR A 181 -3.21 3.17 -12.17
C TYR A 181 -4.07 2.16 -11.44
N VAL A 182 -3.41 1.14 -10.93
CA VAL A 182 -3.99 0.13 -10.04
C VAL A 182 -3.17 0.01 -8.75
N ASP A 183 -3.67 -0.80 -7.82
CA ASP A 183 -3.05 -1.00 -6.50
C ASP A 183 -1.54 -1.31 -6.60
N GLY A 184 -0.76 -0.60 -5.80
CA GLY A 184 0.69 -0.77 -5.75
C GLY A 184 1.13 -2.18 -5.32
N GLY A 185 0.27 -2.92 -4.63
CA GLY A 185 0.50 -4.31 -4.26
C GLY A 185 0.69 -5.26 -5.44
N VAL A 186 0.33 -4.85 -6.66
CA VAL A 186 0.59 -5.63 -7.88
C VAL A 186 2.10 -5.79 -8.11
N LEU A 187 2.88 -4.73 -7.98
CA LEU A 187 4.33 -4.75 -8.25
C LEU A 187 5.21 -4.56 -7.02
N ARG A 188 4.84 -3.67 -6.07
CA ARG A 188 5.66 -3.30 -4.90
C ARG A 188 4.77 -3.02 -3.68
N ASN A 189 4.46 -4.08 -2.91
CA ASN A 189 3.49 -3.99 -1.80
C ASN A 189 4.00 -3.27 -0.55
N LEU A 190 5.30 -3.25 -0.30
CA LEU A 190 5.93 -2.47 0.77
C LEU A 190 6.77 -1.35 0.15
N PRO A 191 6.39 -0.07 0.30
CA PRO A 191 6.98 1.04 -0.45
C PRO A 191 8.31 1.55 0.14
N ALA A 192 9.13 0.66 0.71
CA ALA A 192 10.44 1.01 1.27
C ALA A 192 11.39 1.57 0.19
N TRP A 193 11.29 1.06 -1.04
CA TRP A 193 12.07 1.50 -2.18
C TRP A 193 11.91 3.01 -2.50
N ILE A 194 10.75 3.59 -2.18
CA ILE A 194 10.46 5.00 -2.48
C ILE A 194 11.30 5.93 -1.60
N ILE A 195 11.42 5.59 -0.30
CA ILE A 195 12.00 6.52 0.69
C ILE A 195 13.32 6.05 1.28
N ARG A 196 13.83 4.84 0.94
CA ARG A 196 15.09 4.33 1.50
C ARG A 196 16.26 5.31 1.34
N ASN A 197 16.42 5.87 0.18
CA ASN A 197 17.53 6.80 -0.11
C ASN A 197 17.32 8.19 0.49
N ARG A 198 16.14 8.48 1.04
CA ARG A 198 15.77 9.77 1.63
C ARG A 198 15.85 9.77 3.16
N CYS A 199 15.98 8.58 3.80
CA CYS A 199 15.93 8.41 5.25
C CYS A 199 17.24 7.87 5.81
N ARG A 200 17.61 8.32 7.01
CA ARG A 200 18.72 7.74 7.79
C ARG A 200 18.32 6.39 8.35
N LYS A 201 17.13 6.32 8.98
CA LYS A 201 16.50 5.09 9.47
C LYS A 201 15.19 4.85 8.75
N LEU A 202 14.88 3.60 8.46
CA LEU A 202 13.64 3.20 7.82
C LEU A 202 13.02 2.00 8.54
N ILE A 203 11.79 2.19 9.02
CA ILE A 203 10.97 1.13 9.61
C ILE A 203 9.92 0.69 8.60
N GLY A 204 9.91 -0.59 8.26
CA GLY A 204 8.84 -1.20 7.46
C GLY A 204 7.76 -1.79 8.37
N ILE A 205 6.48 -1.53 8.08
CA ILE A 205 5.35 -2.19 8.74
C ILE A 205 4.61 -3.03 7.71
N ASN A 206 4.66 -4.36 7.90
CA ASN A 206 4.06 -5.33 6.99
C ASN A 206 2.85 -6.01 7.62
N CYS A 207 1.65 -5.63 7.20
CA CYS A 207 0.38 -6.22 7.63
C CYS A 207 -0.19 -7.25 6.62
N SER A 208 0.62 -7.69 5.65
CA SER A 208 0.23 -8.60 4.58
C SER A 208 0.92 -9.97 4.67
N PRO A 209 0.93 -10.64 5.85
CA PRO A 209 1.48 -11.98 5.93
C PRO A 209 0.59 -12.92 5.13
N LEU A 210 1.19 -13.78 4.32
CA LEU A 210 0.47 -14.81 3.61
C LEU A 210 0.95 -16.18 4.06
N THR A 211 0.06 -16.92 4.70
CA THR A 211 0.24 -18.35 4.99
C THR A 211 -0.60 -19.18 4.03
N GLY A 212 -0.35 -20.47 3.98
CA GLY A 212 -1.24 -21.40 3.28
C GLY A 212 -2.64 -21.34 3.89
N PHE A 213 -3.66 -21.07 3.08
CA PHE A 213 -5.04 -21.15 3.53
C PHE A 213 -5.95 -21.66 2.42
N SER A 214 -7.10 -22.19 2.82
CA SER A 214 -8.12 -22.70 1.92
C SER A 214 -8.88 -21.53 1.28
N TYR A 215 -9.11 -21.58 -0.02
CA TYR A 215 -9.90 -20.61 -0.79
C TYR A 215 -10.95 -21.33 -1.64
N LYS A 216 -12.05 -20.68 -1.95
CA LYS A 216 -13.06 -21.20 -2.87
C LYS A 216 -12.50 -21.18 -4.29
N LYS A 217 -12.87 -22.16 -5.12
CA LYS A 217 -12.39 -22.27 -6.50
C LYS A 217 -13.26 -21.49 -7.49
N SER A 218 -13.73 -20.30 -7.12
CA SER A 218 -14.38 -19.38 -8.06
C SER A 218 -13.34 -18.54 -8.79
N ILE A 219 -13.69 -17.99 -9.95
CA ILE A 219 -12.80 -17.11 -10.73
C ILE A 219 -12.35 -15.93 -9.88
N PHE A 220 -13.28 -15.32 -9.14
CA PHE A 220 -13.00 -14.20 -8.26
C PHE A 220 -12.01 -14.58 -7.13
N ASP A 221 -12.25 -15.70 -6.45
CA ASP A 221 -11.37 -16.17 -5.37
C ASP A 221 -9.97 -16.51 -5.88
N ILE A 222 -9.86 -17.08 -7.09
CA ILE A 222 -8.58 -17.38 -7.74
C ILE A 222 -7.84 -16.07 -8.06
N ALA A 223 -8.52 -15.09 -8.66
CA ALA A 223 -7.94 -13.79 -8.99
C ALA A 223 -7.45 -13.06 -7.73
N MET A 224 -8.25 -13.02 -6.68
CA MET A 224 -7.87 -12.43 -5.40
C MET A 224 -6.72 -13.19 -4.73
N ARG A 225 -6.69 -14.51 -4.87
CA ARG A 225 -5.56 -15.31 -4.37
C ARG A 225 -4.28 -15.00 -5.12
N THR A 226 -4.35 -14.88 -6.45
CA THR A 226 -3.22 -14.51 -7.31
C THR A 226 -2.68 -13.11 -6.92
N TYR A 227 -3.56 -12.11 -6.79
CA TYR A 227 -3.18 -10.78 -6.32
C TYR A 227 -2.45 -10.84 -4.96
N ASN A 228 -3.02 -11.58 -3.97
CA ASN A 228 -2.37 -11.70 -2.66
C ASN A 228 -1.01 -12.41 -2.72
N LEU A 229 -0.82 -13.37 -3.63
CA LEU A 229 0.47 -14.03 -3.84
C LEU A 229 1.50 -13.07 -4.46
N MET A 230 1.09 -12.26 -5.42
CA MET A 230 1.93 -11.21 -6.02
C MET A 230 2.37 -10.21 -4.95
N ALA A 231 1.42 -9.63 -4.20
CA ALA A 231 1.69 -8.68 -3.14
C ALA A 231 2.61 -9.24 -2.04
N LYS A 232 2.52 -10.54 -1.75
CA LYS A 232 3.45 -11.19 -0.84
C LYS A 232 4.85 -11.34 -1.43
N SER A 233 4.94 -11.85 -2.66
CA SER A 233 6.23 -12.19 -3.25
C SER A 233 7.10 -10.96 -3.51
N ASN A 234 6.49 -9.82 -3.85
CA ASN A 234 7.21 -8.61 -4.24
C ASN A 234 7.66 -7.73 -3.07
N GLN A 235 7.27 -8.05 -1.82
CA GLN A 235 7.65 -7.26 -0.64
C GLN A 235 8.98 -7.68 0.00
N TYR A 236 9.51 -8.86 -0.33
CA TYR A 236 10.70 -9.40 0.34
C TYR A 236 11.96 -8.55 0.13
N ASP A 237 12.15 -8.04 -1.07
CA ASP A 237 13.31 -7.19 -1.36
C ASP A 237 13.15 -5.81 -0.70
N ASP A 238 11.93 -5.30 -0.62
CA ASP A 238 11.66 -4.05 0.10
C ASP A 238 11.88 -4.19 1.61
N MET A 239 11.57 -5.35 2.20
CA MET A 239 11.86 -5.59 3.62
C MET A 239 13.37 -5.53 3.92
N LYS A 240 14.23 -5.95 2.99
CA LYS A 240 15.68 -5.87 3.14
C LYS A 240 16.23 -4.42 3.11
N LEU A 241 15.46 -3.49 2.56
CA LEU A 241 15.79 -2.06 2.54
C LEU A 241 15.53 -1.39 3.89
N CYS A 242 14.75 -2.01 4.77
CA CYS A 242 14.40 -1.47 6.07
C CYS A 242 15.48 -1.81 7.13
N ASP A 243 15.79 -0.85 8.00
CA ASP A 243 16.64 -1.08 9.16
C ASP A 243 15.92 -1.97 10.19
N HIS A 244 14.57 -1.79 10.29
CA HIS A 244 13.71 -2.60 11.14
C HIS A 244 12.41 -2.93 10.40
N VAL A 245 11.85 -4.12 10.67
CA VAL A 245 10.57 -4.55 10.10
C VAL A 245 9.64 -5.06 11.19
N ILE A 246 8.46 -4.48 11.26
CA ILE A 246 7.34 -4.95 12.08
C ILE A 246 6.48 -5.85 11.21
N ILE A 247 6.36 -7.12 11.59
CA ILE A 247 5.52 -8.10 10.89
C ILE A 247 4.39 -8.53 11.82
N THR A 248 3.20 -8.71 11.26
CA THR A 248 1.99 -9.12 11.97
C THR A 248 1.53 -10.52 11.51
N PRO A 249 2.22 -11.62 11.90
CA PRO A 249 1.92 -12.97 11.41
C PRO A 249 0.50 -13.42 11.76
N GLU A 250 -0.04 -12.92 12.88
CA GLU A 250 -1.37 -13.22 13.42
C GLU A 250 -2.49 -12.82 12.44
N LEU A 251 -2.21 -11.87 11.53
CA LEU A 251 -3.19 -11.38 10.56
C LEU A 251 -3.41 -12.32 9.37
N SER A 252 -2.69 -13.43 9.27
CA SER A 252 -2.82 -14.39 8.16
C SER A 252 -4.22 -14.96 8.00
N GLY A 253 -4.97 -15.10 9.09
CA GLY A 253 -6.37 -15.59 9.10
C GLY A 253 -7.42 -14.53 8.77
N TYR A 254 -7.08 -13.26 8.71
CA TYR A 254 -8.05 -12.18 8.49
C TYR A 254 -8.28 -11.91 7.00
N LYS A 255 -9.56 -11.77 6.61
CA LYS A 255 -9.95 -11.49 5.22
C LYS A 255 -9.71 -10.01 4.87
N VAL A 256 -9.23 -9.76 3.66
CA VAL A 256 -8.86 -8.44 3.13
C VAL A 256 -10.04 -7.43 3.13
N PHE A 257 -11.27 -7.90 2.96
CA PHE A 257 -12.48 -7.04 2.90
C PHE A 257 -13.39 -7.17 4.15
N ASN A 258 -12.91 -7.76 5.24
CA ASN A 258 -13.72 -7.93 6.45
C ASN A 258 -13.43 -6.84 7.47
N LEU A 259 -14.34 -5.89 7.63
CA LEU A 259 -14.25 -4.80 8.60
C LEU A 259 -14.75 -5.18 10.02
N LYS A 260 -15.28 -6.39 10.24
CA LYS A 260 -15.84 -6.77 11.55
C LYS A 260 -14.81 -6.93 12.66
N ASP A 261 -13.57 -7.25 12.31
CA ASP A 261 -12.52 -7.58 13.27
C ASP A 261 -11.44 -6.48 13.38
N ILE A 262 -11.71 -5.26 12.90
CA ILE A 262 -10.70 -4.18 12.80
C ILE A 262 -10.08 -3.83 14.15
N ASN A 263 -10.84 -3.91 15.26
CA ASN A 263 -10.31 -3.72 16.61
C ASN A 263 -9.22 -4.75 16.96
N LYS A 264 -9.45 -6.03 16.62
CA LYS A 264 -8.46 -7.09 16.83
C LYS A 264 -7.23 -6.89 15.97
N VAL A 265 -7.44 -6.47 14.71
CA VAL A 265 -6.36 -6.16 13.77
C VAL A 265 -5.50 -5.01 14.27
N PHE A 266 -6.12 -3.94 14.77
CA PHE A 266 -5.43 -2.81 15.40
C PHE A 266 -4.56 -3.27 16.58
N LEU A 267 -5.16 -4.02 17.53
CA LEU A 267 -4.44 -4.55 18.67
C LEU A 267 -3.30 -5.50 18.28
N SER A 268 -3.46 -6.28 17.23
CA SER A 268 -2.38 -7.13 16.69
C SER A 268 -1.20 -6.29 16.19
N GLY A 269 -1.48 -5.19 15.48
CA GLY A 269 -0.46 -4.25 15.03
C GLY A 269 0.27 -3.58 16.17
N TYR A 270 -0.48 -3.10 17.18
CA TYR A 270 0.08 -2.51 18.40
C TYR A 270 1.01 -3.48 19.14
N ALA A 271 0.54 -4.71 19.39
CA ALA A 271 1.33 -5.72 20.07
C ALA A 271 2.57 -6.15 19.28
N ALA A 272 2.47 -6.24 17.96
CA ALA A 272 3.61 -6.59 17.10
C ALA A 272 4.70 -5.49 17.14
N ALA A 273 4.29 -4.23 17.06
CA ALA A 273 5.22 -3.10 17.16
C ALA A 273 5.88 -3.04 18.53
N HIS A 274 5.10 -3.19 19.62
CA HIS A 274 5.63 -3.18 20.97
C HIS A 274 6.67 -4.29 21.20
N ARG A 275 6.43 -5.51 20.68
CA ARG A 275 7.43 -6.60 20.73
C ARG A 275 8.69 -6.27 19.96
N ALA A 276 8.53 -5.73 18.74
CA ALA A 276 9.65 -5.39 17.87
C ALA A 276 10.51 -4.28 18.49
N ILE A 277 9.91 -3.21 19.02
CA ILE A 277 10.64 -2.12 19.69
C ILE A 277 11.47 -2.66 20.85
N LYS A 278 10.86 -3.49 21.72
CA LYS A 278 11.57 -4.10 22.84
C LYS A 278 12.77 -4.93 22.40
N ASP A 279 12.66 -5.67 21.30
CA ASP A 279 13.78 -6.44 20.71
C ASP A 279 14.89 -5.53 20.16
N TRP A 280 14.53 -4.41 19.52
CA TRP A 280 15.51 -3.46 18.96
C TRP A 280 16.31 -2.73 20.05
N GLU A 281 15.64 -2.34 21.15
CA GLU A 281 16.25 -1.60 22.26
C GLU A 281 17.11 -2.48 23.16
N SER A 282 16.94 -3.80 23.06
CA SER A 282 17.71 -4.76 23.86
C SER A 282 19.03 -5.19 23.16
N ARG A 283 19.25 -4.78 21.92
CA ARG A 283 20.46 -5.08 21.12
C ARG A 283 21.45 -3.94 21.13
#